data_555be04d8ea61d7766d28fadf25e3a9f
#
_entry.id   555be04d8ea61d7766d28fadf25e3a9f
#
_cell.length_a   1.000
_cell.length_b   1.000
_cell.length_c   1.000
_cell.angle_alpha   90.00
_cell.angle_beta   90.00
_cell.angle_gamma   90.00
#
_symmetry.space_group_name_H-M   'P 1'
#
loop_
_entity.id
_entity.type
_entity.pdbx_description
1 polymer ?
#
loop_
_entity_poly.entity_id
_entity_poly.type
_entity_poly.pdbx_seq_one_letter_code
_entity_poly.pdbx_strand_id
1 'polypeptide(L)'
;TETTWVQGDKVAVFLYNGSTTQKFEFTADKTGATTTFTGDVPVGSYSLAAAHYPYSCGATFDAVNKVFNHTWGTSYCTENLADYDFMYTNVWETPFEINEDSTVLPVNFTFRPLMARIRMSLGRESNETPKKIIISTSGDVMPTAGTIDRLGNFTASSVTNSITIPTDRKEFTIGLLPVSIHSTMNVQVMTADGLTYSDKSFTLAGLKRNHHYTMSVPCNSKTVTIGVPDAVDKKYGTGTWKDNGFYFVDPQYDPDGIFDGWYFYRGE
;
A
#
# COMPACT_ATOMS: atom_id res chain seq x y z
N THR A 1 12.25 3.40 -5.44
CA THR A 1 12.15 4.79 -4.93
C THR A 1 12.07 4.72 -3.43
N GLU A 2 13.02 5.33 -2.73
CA GLU A 2 12.97 5.43 -1.28
C GLU A 2 11.75 6.30 -0.89
N THR A 3 11.03 5.85 0.12
CA THR A 3 9.98 6.67 0.74
C THR A 3 10.68 7.81 1.47
N THR A 4 10.30 9.03 1.14
CA THR A 4 10.89 10.23 1.72
C THR A 4 9.79 10.98 2.47
N TRP A 5 10.06 11.35 3.70
CA TRP A 5 9.21 12.25 4.47
C TRP A 5 9.21 13.63 3.83
N VAL A 6 8.08 14.27 3.85
CA VAL A 6 7.94 15.68 3.46
C VAL A 6 7.71 16.49 4.72
N GLN A 7 8.36 17.68 4.83
CA GLN A 7 8.10 18.58 5.94
C GLN A 7 6.60 18.87 6.06
N GLY A 8 6.06 18.68 7.26
CA GLY A 8 4.63 18.82 7.51
C GLY A 8 3.83 17.53 7.45
N ASP A 9 4.44 16.40 7.02
CA ASP A 9 3.80 15.08 7.13
C ASP A 9 3.39 14.81 8.58
N LYS A 10 2.17 14.26 8.76
CA LYS A 10 1.61 14.02 10.08
C LYS A 10 1.48 12.53 10.36
N VAL A 11 2.00 12.12 11.52
CA VAL A 11 1.91 10.75 12.03
C VAL A 11 1.08 10.72 13.30
N ALA A 12 0.39 9.60 13.52
CA ALA A 12 -0.26 9.32 14.80
C ALA A 12 0.71 8.56 15.69
N VAL A 13 0.97 9.10 16.86
CA VAL A 13 1.73 8.42 17.90
C VAL A 13 0.76 7.99 19.00
N PHE A 14 0.79 6.71 19.35
CA PHE A 14 0.01 6.13 20.43
C PHE A 14 0.91 5.88 21.62
N LEU A 15 0.50 6.37 22.77
CA LEU A 15 1.16 6.15 24.05
C LEU A 15 0.19 5.41 24.99
N TYR A 16 0.68 4.38 25.65
CA TYR A 16 -0.08 3.58 26.60
C TYR A 16 0.53 3.68 27.99
N ASN A 17 -0.29 4.08 28.98
CA ASN A 17 0.13 4.31 30.35
C ASN A 17 -0.15 3.12 31.32
N GLY A 18 -0.45 1.93 30.77
CA GLY A 18 -0.84 0.76 31.54
C GLY A 18 -2.35 0.59 31.71
N SER A 19 -3.15 1.61 31.42
CA SER A 19 -4.61 1.56 31.49
C SER A 19 -5.31 2.09 30.25
N THR A 20 -4.81 3.16 29.66
CA THR A 20 -5.42 3.82 28.49
C THR A 20 -4.41 4.05 27.37
N THR A 21 -4.87 3.89 26.15
CA THR A 21 -4.12 4.28 24.93
C THR A 21 -4.57 5.67 24.51
N GLN A 22 -3.64 6.59 24.33
CA GLN A 22 -3.89 7.95 23.86
C GLN A 22 -3.21 8.15 22.50
N LYS A 23 -3.88 8.88 21.61
CA LYS A 23 -3.39 9.18 20.26
C LYS A 23 -3.00 10.66 20.19
N PHE A 24 -1.80 10.93 19.68
CA PHE A 24 -1.24 12.26 19.52
C PHE A 24 -0.84 12.50 18.07
N GLU A 25 -0.96 13.75 17.62
CA GLU A 25 -0.46 14.19 16.32
C GLU A 25 0.98 14.64 16.45
N PHE A 26 1.84 14.12 15.58
CA PHE A 26 3.22 14.55 15.43
C PHE A 26 3.49 14.94 13.99
N THR A 27 4.22 16.02 13.81
CA THR A 27 4.50 16.62 12.50
C THR A 27 5.98 16.51 12.15
N ALA A 28 6.30 16.12 10.94
CA ALA A 28 7.66 16.02 10.42
C ALA A 28 8.33 17.40 10.29
N ASP A 29 9.49 17.57 10.90
CA ASP A 29 10.20 18.85 10.95
C ASP A 29 10.91 19.19 9.64
N LYS A 30 11.29 18.18 8.86
CA LYS A 30 12.02 18.37 7.60
C LYS A 30 11.75 17.27 6.59
N THR A 31 12.00 17.58 5.33
CA THR A 31 12.00 16.60 4.24
C THR A 31 13.27 15.75 4.27
N GLY A 32 13.15 14.43 4.10
CA GLY A 32 14.28 13.51 4.04
C GLY A 32 13.90 12.04 4.27
N ALA A 33 14.85 11.14 4.07
CA ALA A 33 14.69 9.71 4.37
C ALA A 33 14.47 9.47 5.88
N THR A 34 15.01 10.36 6.71
CA THR A 34 14.80 10.44 8.16
C THR A 34 14.39 11.83 8.55
N THR A 35 13.54 11.94 9.56
CA THR A 35 13.12 13.24 10.13
C THR A 35 12.89 13.11 11.63
N THR A 36 12.86 14.24 12.31
CA THR A 36 12.30 14.35 13.66
C THR A 36 10.82 14.70 13.53
N PHE A 37 10.01 14.19 14.42
CA PHE A 37 8.60 14.55 14.51
C PHE A 37 8.34 15.29 15.82
N THR A 38 7.64 16.41 15.74
CA THR A 38 7.30 17.26 16.88
C THR A 38 5.80 17.19 17.15
N GLY A 39 5.42 17.06 18.42
CA GLY A 39 4.04 17.02 18.90
C GLY A 39 3.98 17.17 20.41
N ASP A 40 2.81 17.53 20.93
CA ASP A 40 2.57 17.73 22.34
C ASP A 40 2.02 16.45 23.00
N VAL A 41 2.58 16.07 24.13
CA VAL A 41 2.15 14.93 24.93
C VAL A 41 2.10 15.30 26.41
N PRO A 42 1.14 14.77 27.18
CA PRO A 42 1.07 14.99 28.62
C PRO A 42 2.26 14.40 29.37
N VAL A 43 2.62 15.04 30.48
CA VAL A 43 3.54 14.50 31.48
C VAL A 43 2.95 13.21 32.03
N GLY A 44 3.79 12.18 32.18
CA GLY A 44 3.33 10.89 32.71
C GLY A 44 4.28 9.74 32.41
N SER A 45 3.95 8.59 32.98
CA SER A 45 4.66 7.33 32.76
C SER A 45 3.95 6.53 31.67
N TYR A 46 4.70 6.04 30.70
CA TYR A 46 4.20 5.25 29.59
C TYR A 46 4.97 3.93 29.50
N SER A 47 4.25 2.86 29.25
CA SER A 47 4.83 1.52 29.17
C SER A 47 4.98 1.03 27.73
N LEU A 48 4.37 1.75 26.74
CA LEU A 48 4.38 1.34 25.35
C LEU A 48 4.15 2.54 24.44
N ALA A 49 4.80 2.53 23.27
CA ALA A 49 4.55 3.47 22.19
C ALA A 49 4.48 2.76 20.83
N ALA A 50 3.65 3.29 19.94
CA ALA A 50 3.53 2.86 18.54
C ALA A 50 3.12 4.04 17.67
N ALA A 51 3.36 3.96 16.36
CA ALA A 51 2.96 5.03 15.47
C ALA A 51 2.48 4.50 14.10
N HIS A 52 1.64 5.30 13.43
CA HIS A 52 1.27 5.07 12.03
C HIS A 52 1.22 6.36 11.23
N TYR A 53 1.31 6.23 9.93
CA TYR A 53 1.10 7.26 8.92
C TYR A 53 0.03 6.79 7.91
N PRO A 54 -0.81 7.67 7.35
CA PRO A 54 -0.98 9.07 7.70
C PRO A 54 -1.82 9.26 8.98
N TYR A 55 -1.63 10.36 9.68
CA TYR A 55 -2.41 10.68 10.89
C TYR A 55 -3.93 10.64 10.65
N SER A 56 -4.35 11.11 9.46
CA SER A 56 -5.75 11.27 9.06
C SER A 56 -6.50 9.97 8.82
N CYS A 57 -5.82 8.83 8.68
CA CYS A 57 -6.48 7.58 8.25
C CYS A 57 -7.44 6.98 9.28
N GLY A 58 -7.43 7.46 10.53
CA GLY A 58 -8.39 6.99 11.55
C GLY A 58 -8.09 5.62 12.15
N ALA A 59 -6.93 5.03 11.88
CA ALA A 59 -6.53 3.77 12.49
C ALA A 59 -6.42 3.90 14.02
N THR A 60 -6.71 2.81 14.72
CA THR A 60 -6.59 2.70 16.18
C THR A 60 -5.49 1.71 16.55
N PHE A 61 -4.99 1.82 17.77
CA PHE A 61 -4.00 0.91 18.30
C PHE A 61 -4.52 0.25 19.58
N ASP A 62 -4.58 -1.07 19.57
CA ASP A 62 -4.88 -1.88 20.74
C ASP A 62 -3.55 -2.22 21.44
N ALA A 63 -3.27 -1.54 22.55
CA ALA A 63 -2.02 -1.72 23.30
C ALA A 63 -1.93 -3.06 24.02
N VAL A 64 -3.06 -3.68 24.37
CA VAL A 64 -3.09 -4.98 25.04
C VAL A 64 -2.68 -6.09 24.08
N ASN A 65 -3.29 -6.11 22.90
CA ASN A 65 -2.99 -7.07 21.84
C ASN A 65 -1.82 -6.65 20.96
N LYS A 66 -1.37 -5.39 21.09
CA LYS A 66 -0.26 -4.79 20.32
C LYS A 66 -0.51 -4.84 18.82
N VAL A 67 -1.71 -4.47 18.39
CA VAL A 67 -2.15 -4.48 17.01
C VAL A 67 -2.73 -3.14 16.58
N PHE A 68 -2.46 -2.75 15.35
CA PHE A 68 -3.20 -1.68 14.68
C PHE A 68 -4.46 -2.25 14.05
N ASN A 69 -5.58 -1.53 14.18
CA ASN A 69 -6.84 -1.85 13.54
C ASN A 69 -7.23 -0.72 12.61
N HIS A 70 -7.61 -1.04 11.38
CA HIS A 70 -8.07 -0.03 10.44
C HIS A 70 -9.10 -0.58 9.45
N THR A 71 -10.03 0.29 9.07
CA THR A 71 -11.02 0.05 8.02
C THR A 71 -10.79 1.04 6.88
N TRP A 72 -10.33 0.52 5.74
CA TRP A 72 -10.10 1.34 4.53
C TRP A 72 -11.38 1.53 3.72
N GLY A 73 -12.30 0.54 3.75
CA GLY A 73 -13.50 0.53 2.91
C GLY A 73 -13.21 0.10 1.47
N THR A 74 -14.16 0.30 0.57
CA THR A 74 -14.04 -0.10 -0.86
C THR A 74 -13.60 1.02 -1.77
N SER A 75 -13.49 2.24 -1.27
CA SER A 75 -13.14 3.45 -2.03
C SER A 75 -11.89 4.14 -1.48
N TYR A 76 -11.01 3.40 -0.80
CA TYR A 76 -9.81 3.98 -0.21
C TYR A 76 -8.76 4.35 -1.25
N CYS A 77 -8.72 3.66 -2.38
CA CYS A 77 -7.76 3.94 -3.43
C CYS A 77 -8.14 5.22 -4.18
N THR A 78 -7.24 6.18 -4.19
CA THR A 78 -7.30 7.38 -5.01
C THR A 78 -6.03 7.47 -5.85
N GLU A 79 -5.97 8.41 -6.78
CA GLU A 79 -4.75 8.68 -7.53
C GLU A 79 -3.67 9.39 -6.70
N ASN A 80 -4.01 9.88 -5.51
CA ASN A 80 -3.08 10.45 -4.55
C ASN A 80 -2.74 9.42 -3.47
N LEU A 81 -1.69 8.66 -3.69
CA LEU A 81 -1.25 7.60 -2.77
C LEU A 81 -0.96 8.12 -1.35
N ALA A 82 -0.49 9.36 -1.21
CA ALA A 82 -0.16 9.95 0.09
C ALA A 82 -1.35 10.04 1.06
N ASP A 83 -2.58 10.08 0.53
CA ASP A 83 -3.78 10.18 1.37
C ASP A 83 -4.10 8.89 2.12
N TYR A 84 -3.57 7.74 1.65
CA TYR A 84 -3.93 6.44 2.22
C TYR A 84 -2.77 5.43 2.28
N ASP A 85 -1.55 5.81 1.90
CA ASP A 85 -0.35 4.94 1.97
C ASP A 85 0.00 4.64 3.42
N PHE A 86 -0.58 3.58 3.94
CA PHE A 86 -0.46 3.24 5.35
C PHE A 86 0.93 2.70 5.66
N MET A 87 1.60 3.36 6.62
CA MET A 87 2.83 2.89 7.22
C MET A 87 2.66 2.74 8.74
N TYR A 88 3.31 1.77 9.32
CA TYR A 88 3.24 1.46 10.75
C TYR A 88 4.62 1.20 11.31
N THR A 89 4.76 1.33 12.63
CA THR A 89 6.02 1.08 13.35
C THR A 89 5.98 -0.23 14.10
N ASN A 90 7.16 -0.68 14.52
CA ASN A 90 7.25 -1.63 15.62
C ASN A 90 6.66 -1.00 16.88
N VAL A 91 6.16 -1.85 17.77
CA VAL A 91 5.75 -1.44 19.09
C VAL A 91 7.00 -1.28 19.97
N TRP A 92 7.12 -0.09 20.57
CA TRP A 92 8.15 0.17 21.59
C TRP A 92 7.63 -0.27 22.94
N GLU A 93 8.30 -1.20 23.56
CA GLU A 93 7.84 -1.87 24.80
C GLU A 93 8.71 -1.52 26.03
N THR A 94 9.67 -0.62 25.88
CA THR A 94 10.47 -0.16 27.02
C THR A 94 9.75 0.99 27.72
N PRO A 95 9.42 0.87 29.02
CA PRO A 95 8.79 1.94 29.76
C PRO A 95 9.63 3.21 29.79
N PHE A 96 8.98 4.35 29.79
CA PHE A 96 9.61 5.68 29.86
C PHE A 96 8.71 6.69 30.57
N GLU A 97 9.33 7.77 31.02
CA GLU A 97 8.64 8.89 31.65
C GLU A 97 8.82 10.16 30.84
N ILE A 98 7.77 10.96 30.79
CA ILE A 98 7.77 12.32 30.29
C ILE A 98 7.52 13.23 31.50
N ASN A 99 8.45 14.11 31.78
CA ASN A 99 8.33 15.12 32.81
C ASN A 99 8.28 16.53 32.17
N GLU A 100 8.13 17.56 32.99
CA GLU A 100 8.01 18.94 32.53
C GLU A 100 9.23 19.42 31.73
N ASP A 101 10.41 18.86 31.99
CA ASP A 101 11.68 19.20 31.32
C ASP A 101 11.94 18.32 30.08
N SER A 102 11.09 17.33 29.79
CA SER A 102 11.29 16.39 28.68
C SER A 102 11.02 17.09 27.35
N THR A 103 12.04 17.20 26.53
CA THR A 103 11.93 17.80 25.18
C THR A 103 11.97 16.75 24.06
N VAL A 104 12.27 15.49 24.38
CA VAL A 104 12.39 14.40 23.41
C VAL A 104 11.79 13.14 23.99
N LEU A 105 10.93 12.47 23.22
CA LEU A 105 10.51 11.08 23.51
C LEU A 105 11.73 10.16 23.31
N PRO A 106 12.05 9.27 24.27
CA PRO A 106 13.16 8.33 24.13
C PRO A 106 12.80 7.15 23.21
N VAL A 107 12.12 7.42 22.11
CA VAL A 107 11.57 6.42 21.19
C VAL A 107 12.06 6.69 19.77
N ASN A 108 12.63 5.67 19.12
CA ASN A 108 12.99 5.70 17.73
C ASN A 108 12.08 4.78 16.93
N PHE A 109 11.33 5.33 16.00
CA PHE A 109 10.41 4.60 15.15
C PHE A 109 11.02 4.27 13.79
N THR A 110 10.83 3.03 13.34
CA THR A 110 11.06 2.64 11.95
C THR A 110 9.71 2.37 11.31
N PHE A 111 9.32 3.21 10.37
CA PHE A 111 8.08 3.07 9.62
C PHE A 111 8.23 2.05 8.50
N ARG A 112 7.24 1.20 8.35
CA ARG A 112 7.18 0.12 7.36
C ARG A 112 5.92 0.27 6.52
N PRO A 113 6.03 0.38 5.18
CA PRO A 113 4.86 0.40 4.31
C PRO A 113 4.07 -0.90 4.39
N LEU A 114 2.75 -0.78 4.44
CA LEU A 114 1.83 -1.91 4.36
C LEU A 114 1.42 -2.20 2.91
N MET A 115 1.19 -1.16 2.12
CA MET A 115 0.61 -1.29 0.80
C MET A 115 1.56 -1.93 -0.23
N ALA A 116 0.99 -2.72 -1.12
CA ALA A 116 1.58 -3.03 -2.41
C ALA A 116 1.32 -1.85 -3.35
N ARG A 117 2.34 -1.29 -3.98
CA ARG A 117 2.23 -0.13 -4.86
C ARG A 117 2.19 -0.57 -6.31
N ILE A 118 1.22 -0.10 -7.06
CA ILE A 118 1.04 -0.43 -8.47
C ILE A 118 1.11 0.85 -9.29
N ARG A 119 2.15 1.00 -10.10
CA ARG A 119 2.21 2.05 -11.12
C ARG A 119 1.32 1.64 -12.28
N MET A 120 0.27 2.39 -12.50
CA MET A 120 -0.67 2.17 -13.58
C MET A 120 -0.35 3.10 -14.75
N SER A 121 -0.37 2.56 -15.96
CA SER A 121 -0.26 3.29 -17.21
C SER A 121 -1.42 2.90 -18.13
N LEU A 122 -2.25 3.86 -18.49
CA LEU A 122 -3.36 3.68 -19.41
C LEU A 122 -2.88 4.00 -20.83
N GLY A 123 -3.30 3.20 -21.81
CA GLY A 123 -2.80 3.26 -23.19
C GLY A 123 -2.85 4.66 -23.79
N ARG A 124 -1.79 5.02 -24.49
CA ARG A 124 -1.59 6.37 -25.05
C ARG A 124 -2.41 6.64 -26.30
N GLU A 125 -2.91 5.61 -26.97
CA GLU A 125 -3.56 5.72 -28.27
C GLU A 125 -4.99 6.23 -28.19
N SER A 126 -5.61 6.18 -27.02
CA SER A 126 -6.90 6.81 -26.78
C SER A 126 -6.72 8.29 -26.44
N ASN A 127 -7.37 9.16 -27.19
CA ASN A 127 -7.46 10.59 -26.87
C ASN A 127 -8.41 10.86 -25.70
N GLU A 128 -9.07 9.82 -25.21
CA GLU A 128 -10.10 9.92 -24.19
C GLU A 128 -9.51 10.01 -22.79
N THR A 129 -10.17 10.81 -21.97
CA THR A 129 -9.81 10.97 -20.56
C THR A 129 -10.46 9.85 -19.75
N PRO A 130 -9.71 9.09 -18.95
CA PRO A 130 -10.30 8.15 -18.02
C PRO A 130 -11.14 8.90 -16.98
N LYS A 131 -12.15 8.26 -16.44
CA LYS A 131 -12.98 8.77 -15.35
C LYS A 131 -12.82 7.94 -14.09
N LYS A 132 -12.69 6.64 -14.27
CA LYS A 132 -12.43 5.69 -13.18
C LYS A 132 -11.87 4.37 -13.70
N ILE A 133 -11.18 3.68 -12.83
CA ILE A 133 -10.77 2.29 -13.00
C ILE A 133 -11.53 1.44 -12.01
N ILE A 134 -11.96 0.27 -12.43
CA ILE A 134 -12.58 -0.74 -11.58
C ILE A 134 -11.68 -1.97 -11.61
N ILE A 135 -11.17 -2.36 -10.46
CA ILE A 135 -10.46 -3.61 -10.26
C ILE A 135 -11.44 -4.57 -9.59
N SER A 136 -11.67 -5.73 -10.19
CA SER A 136 -12.55 -6.76 -9.65
C SER A 136 -11.89 -8.12 -9.65
N THR A 137 -12.31 -8.98 -8.72
CA THR A 137 -11.82 -10.35 -8.54
C THR A 137 -12.96 -11.33 -8.63
N SER A 138 -12.66 -12.61 -8.94
CA SER A 138 -13.66 -13.68 -9.04
C SER A 138 -14.31 -14.05 -7.71
N GLY A 139 -13.86 -13.50 -6.59
CA GLY A 139 -14.43 -13.68 -5.25
C GLY A 139 -14.04 -12.51 -4.34
N ASP A 140 -14.60 -12.49 -3.15
CA ASP A 140 -14.31 -11.48 -2.13
C ASP A 140 -12.94 -11.76 -1.51
N VAL A 141 -11.88 -11.23 -2.13
CA VAL A 141 -10.50 -11.50 -1.72
C VAL A 141 -9.67 -10.24 -1.48
N MET A 142 -10.13 -9.08 -1.97
CA MET A 142 -9.41 -7.81 -1.76
C MET A 142 -9.73 -7.25 -0.39
N PRO A 143 -8.75 -7.10 0.52
CA PRO A 143 -9.00 -6.59 1.86
C PRO A 143 -9.51 -5.15 1.84
N THR A 144 -10.44 -4.86 2.77
CA THR A 144 -10.99 -3.52 3.01
C THR A 144 -10.89 -3.10 4.47
N ALA A 145 -10.61 -4.05 5.35
CA ALA A 145 -10.29 -3.80 6.76
C ALA A 145 -9.38 -4.90 7.27
N GLY A 146 -8.65 -4.64 8.34
CA GLY A 146 -7.78 -5.63 8.92
C GLY A 146 -6.98 -5.13 10.11
N THR A 147 -6.16 -6.04 10.61
CA THR A 147 -5.23 -5.80 11.71
C THR A 147 -3.80 -6.00 11.28
N ILE A 148 -2.89 -5.25 11.87
CA ILE A 148 -1.44 -5.40 11.68
C ILE A 148 -0.83 -5.67 13.05
N ASP A 149 -0.21 -6.84 13.20
CA ASP A 149 0.43 -7.21 14.47
C ASP A 149 1.82 -6.57 14.62
N ARG A 150 2.44 -6.74 15.79
CA ARG A 150 3.77 -6.21 16.11
C ARG A 150 4.88 -6.74 15.19
N LEU A 151 4.67 -7.88 14.55
CA LEU A 151 5.61 -8.47 13.57
C LEU A 151 5.38 -7.94 12.17
N GLY A 152 4.26 -7.23 11.95
CA GLY A 152 3.84 -6.68 10.69
C GLY A 152 3.07 -7.67 9.82
N ASN A 153 2.51 -8.72 10.42
CA ASN A 153 1.58 -9.58 9.72
C ASN A 153 0.24 -8.87 9.59
N PHE A 154 -0.25 -8.81 8.36
CA PHE A 154 -1.56 -8.28 8.07
C PHE A 154 -2.60 -9.42 8.05
N THR A 155 -3.69 -9.22 8.77
CA THR A 155 -4.84 -10.13 8.77
C THR A 155 -6.08 -9.36 8.35
N ALA A 156 -6.67 -9.73 7.22
CA ALA A 156 -7.91 -9.12 6.75
C ALA A 156 -9.08 -9.50 7.66
N SER A 157 -9.89 -8.53 8.04
CA SER A 157 -11.15 -8.71 8.77
C SER A 157 -12.38 -8.47 7.91
N SER A 158 -12.21 -7.80 6.77
CA SER A 158 -13.23 -7.60 5.75
C SER A 158 -12.59 -7.60 4.37
N VAL A 159 -13.31 -8.11 3.39
CA VAL A 159 -12.88 -8.24 1.99
C VAL A 159 -13.99 -7.81 1.03
N THR A 160 -13.61 -7.49 -0.21
CA THR A 160 -14.51 -7.17 -1.31
C THR A 160 -14.04 -7.84 -2.59
N ASN A 161 -14.93 -7.94 -3.56
CA ASN A 161 -14.59 -8.38 -4.91
C ASN A 161 -14.36 -7.21 -5.89
N SER A 162 -14.50 -5.95 -5.44
CA SER A 162 -14.34 -4.81 -6.34
C SER A 162 -13.84 -3.57 -5.61
N ILE A 163 -12.88 -2.87 -6.24
CA ILE A 163 -12.37 -1.56 -5.81
C ILE A 163 -12.49 -0.61 -6.98
N THR A 164 -13.07 0.57 -6.74
CA THR A 164 -13.20 1.64 -7.72
C THR A 164 -12.21 2.76 -7.42
N ILE A 165 -11.45 3.18 -8.43
CA ILE A 165 -10.43 4.21 -8.35
C ILE A 165 -10.82 5.35 -9.29
N PRO A 166 -11.32 6.48 -8.77
CA PRO A 166 -11.51 7.68 -9.58
C PRO A 166 -10.17 8.20 -10.08
N THR A 167 -10.08 8.51 -11.37
CA THR A 167 -8.87 9.11 -11.95
C THR A 167 -9.19 9.78 -13.28
N ASP A 168 -8.55 10.91 -13.54
CA ASP A 168 -8.53 11.58 -14.82
C ASP A 168 -7.13 11.52 -15.49
N ARG A 169 -6.18 10.82 -14.83
CA ARG A 169 -4.80 10.68 -15.27
C ARG A 169 -4.58 9.38 -16.02
N LYS A 170 -3.69 9.41 -17.00
CA LYS A 170 -3.24 8.21 -17.73
C LYS A 170 -2.10 7.46 -17.06
N GLU A 171 -1.35 8.13 -16.19
CA GLU A 171 -0.28 7.52 -15.40
C GLU A 171 -0.38 7.96 -13.93
N PHE A 172 -0.44 7.01 -13.02
CA PHE A 172 -0.49 7.24 -11.58
C PHE A 172 -0.09 5.99 -10.81
N THR A 173 0.17 6.14 -9.52
CA THR A 173 0.48 5.01 -8.63
C THR A 173 -0.63 4.85 -7.60
N ILE A 174 -1.10 3.62 -7.45
CA ILE A 174 -2.05 3.24 -6.41
C ILE A 174 -1.40 2.31 -5.40
N GLY A 175 -1.97 2.24 -4.20
CA GLY A 175 -1.66 1.23 -3.19
C GLY A 175 -2.83 0.28 -3.01
N LEU A 176 -2.57 -1.02 -3.01
CA LEU A 176 -3.54 -2.03 -2.61
C LEU A 176 -3.06 -2.76 -1.36
N LEU A 177 -4.00 -3.18 -0.53
CA LEU A 177 -3.67 -4.00 0.64
C LEU A 177 -3.11 -5.35 0.20
N PRO A 178 -2.20 -5.94 1.00
CA PRO A 178 -1.60 -7.22 0.67
C PRO A 178 -2.67 -8.31 0.51
N VAL A 179 -2.52 -9.12 -0.52
CA VAL A 179 -3.39 -10.26 -0.82
C VAL A 179 -2.51 -11.49 -0.99
N SER A 180 -2.76 -12.53 -0.22
CA SER A 180 -2.01 -13.80 -0.27
C SER A 180 -2.72 -14.90 -1.07
N ILE A 181 -3.91 -14.63 -1.59
CA ILE A 181 -4.78 -15.62 -2.23
C ILE A 181 -4.67 -15.50 -3.74
N HIS A 182 -4.55 -16.65 -4.42
CA HIS A 182 -4.65 -16.70 -5.88
C HIS A 182 -6.09 -16.45 -6.32
N SER A 183 -6.30 -15.45 -7.16
CA SER A 183 -7.62 -15.10 -7.67
C SER A 183 -7.51 -14.56 -9.09
N THR A 184 -8.60 -14.69 -9.84
CA THR A 184 -8.73 -14.01 -11.13
C THR A 184 -9.07 -12.54 -10.89
N MET A 185 -8.29 -11.65 -11.48
CA MET A 185 -8.50 -10.20 -11.43
C MET A 185 -8.89 -9.69 -12.80
N ASN A 186 -9.83 -8.77 -12.83
CA ASN A 186 -10.22 -8.01 -14.02
C ASN A 186 -9.98 -6.52 -13.76
N VAL A 187 -9.56 -5.81 -14.80
CA VAL A 187 -9.41 -4.35 -14.75
C VAL A 187 -10.23 -3.73 -15.86
N GLN A 188 -11.11 -2.82 -15.50
CA GLN A 188 -11.93 -2.06 -16.41
C GLN A 188 -11.59 -0.58 -16.29
N VAL A 189 -11.45 0.11 -17.41
CA VAL A 189 -11.27 1.55 -17.49
C VAL A 189 -12.52 2.16 -18.08
N MET A 190 -13.17 3.05 -17.34
CA MET A 190 -14.30 3.84 -17.83
C MET A 190 -13.84 5.24 -18.18
N THR A 191 -14.22 5.71 -19.36
CA THR A 191 -13.93 7.06 -19.84
C THR A 191 -15.08 8.03 -19.55
N ALA A 192 -14.85 9.32 -19.80
CA ALA A 192 -15.83 10.37 -19.52
C ALA A 192 -17.10 10.26 -20.37
N ASP A 193 -16.99 9.72 -21.56
CA ASP A 193 -18.11 9.43 -22.49
C ASP A 193 -18.86 8.14 -22.19
N GLY A 194 -18.44 7.41 -21.14
CA GLY A 194 -19.09 6.18 -20.67
C GLY A 194 -18.61 4.91 -21.35
N LEU A 195 -17.61 4.99 -22.22
CA LEU A 195 -17.01 3.80 -22.81
C LEU A 195 -16.23 3.00 -21.76
N THR A 196 -16.29 1.69 -21.86
CA THR A 196 -15.55 0.79 -20.98
C THR A 196 -14.52 0.03 -21.79
N TYR A 197 -13.25 0.19 -21.40
CA TYR A 197 -12.13 -0.54 -21.98
C TYR A 197 -11.67 -1.64 -21.05
N SER A 198 -11.27 -2.73 -21.64
CA SER A 198 -10.62 -3.88 -21.04
C SER A 198 -11.44 -4.67 -20.03
N ASP A 199 -11.41 -5.94 -20.25
CA ASP A 199 -11.96 -6.95 -19.36
C ASP A 199 -11.08 -8.23 -19.32
N LYS A 200 -9.80 -8.10 -19.70
CA LYS A 200 -8.94 -9.29 -19.70
C LYS A 200 -8.69 -9.77 -18.29
N SER A 201 -9.07 -11.01 -18.03
CA SER A 201 -8.81 -11.67 -16.77
C SER A 201 -7.38 -12.17 -16.69
N PHE A 202 -6.78 -12.05 -15.53
CA PHE A 202 -5.48 -12.64 -15.20
C PHE A 202 -5.50 -13.21 -13.79
N THR A 203 -4.64 -14.19 -13.53
CA THR A 203 -4.52 -14.78 -12.21
C THR A 203 -3.59 -13.96 -11.35
N LEU A 204 -4.08 -13.50 -10.18
CA LEU A 204 -3.28 -12.80 -9.20
C LEU A 204 -2.64 -13.80 -8.24
N ALA A 205 -1.34 -13.89 -8.25
CA ALA A 205 -0.59 -14.74 -7.32
C ALA A 205 -0.45 -14.17 -5.91
N GLY A 206 -0.85 -12.92 -5.73
CA GLY A 206 -0.79 -12.20 -4.49
C GLY A 206 -0.10 -10.85 -4.66
N LEU A 207 -0.47 -9.92 -3.80
CA LEU A 207 0.20 -8.64 -3.64
C LEU A 207 0.95 -8.64 -2.32
N LYS A 208 2.26 -8.51 -2.38
CA LYS A 208 3.10 -8.49 -1.18
C LYS A 208 3.25 -7.06 -0.68
N ARG A 209 3.25 -6.86 0.63
CA ARG A 209 3.49 -5.56 1.24
C ARG A 209 4.82 -4.97 0.80
N ASN A 210 4.86 -3.66 0.65
CA ASN A 210 6.09 -2.91 0.28
C ASN A 210 6.73 -3.36 -1.05
N HIS A 211 5.95 -3.98 -1.94
CA HIS A 211 6.40 -4.33 -3.29
C HIS A 211 5.82 -3.34 -4.31
N HIS A 212 6.59 -3.10 -5.35
CA HIS A 212 6.23 -2.22 -6.46
C HIS A 212 5.91 -3.07 -7.68
N TYR A 213 4.77 -2.80 -8.27
CA TYR A 213 4.27 -3.48 -9.46
C TYR A 213 4.02 -2.44 -10.55
N THR A 214 4.08 -2.86 -11.81
CA THR A 214 3.71 -2.02 -12.95
C THR A 214 2.57 -2.69 -13.70
N MET A 215 1.54 -1.92 -14.04
CA MET A 215 0.40 -2.38 -14.80
C MET A 215 0.16 -1.44 -15.97
N SER A 216 0.07 -2.00 -17.18
CA SER A 216 -0.33 -1.28 -18.38
C SER A 216 -1.69 -1.76 -18.85
N VAL A 217 -2.62 -0.82 -19.04
CA VAL A 217 -3.98 -1.09 -19.52
C VAL A 217 -4.14 -0.38 -20.84
N PRO A 218 -4.08 -1.09 -21.98
CA PRO A 218 -4.31 -0.48 -23.30
C PRO A 218 -5.80 -0.15 -23.46
N CYS A 219 -6.10 1.15 -23.59
CA CYS A 219 -7.49 1.62 -23.75
C CYS A 219 -8.08 1.41 -25.14
N ASN A 220 -7.33 0.94 -26.09
CA ASN A 220 -7.76 0.64 -27.47
C ASN A 220 -7.95 -0.85 -27.74
N SER A 221 -7.56 -1.69 -26.80
CA SER A 221 -7.73 -3.15 -26.88
C SER A 221 -8.23 -3.70 -25.57
N LYS A 222 -8.86 -4.85 -25.60
CA LYS A 222 -9.33 -5.57 -24.43
C LYS A 222 -8.20 -6.30 -23.68
N THR A 223 -6.96 -5.83 -23.79
CA THR A 223 -5.79 -6.51 -23.23
C THR A 223 -5.25 -5.73 -22.04
N VAL A 224 -5.17 -6.38 -20.89
CA VAL A 224 -4.48 -5.89 -19.68
C VAL A 224 -3.19 -6.64 -19.54
N THR A 225 -2.09 -5.93 -19.32
CA THR A 225 -0.79 -6.54 -19.08
C THR A 225 -0.22 -6.07 -17.76
N ILE A 226 0.15 -7.00 -16.91
CA ILE A 226 0.80 -6.72 -15.63
C ILE A 226 2.30 -6.94 -15.78
N GLY A 227 3.07 -5.96 -15.36
CA GLY A 227 4.52 -6.05 -15.27
C GLY A 227 4.99 -6.67 -13.96
N VAL A 228 6.26 -6.94 -13.90
CA VAL A 228 6.95 -7.52 -12.75
C VAL A 228 7.14 -6.48 -11.65
N PRO A 229 7.15 -6.86 -10.37
CA PRO A 229 7.53 -5.96 -9.28
C PRO A 229 8.93 -5.37 -9.46
N ASP A 230 9.09 -4.05 -9.31
CA ASP A 230 10.38 -3.36 -9.42
C ASP A 230 11.47 -3.95 -8.49
N ALA A 231 11.06 -4.41 -7.31
CA ALA A 231 11.97 -5.04 -6.37
C ALA A 231 12.60 -6.32 -6.91
N VAL A 232 11.91 -6.94 -7.85
CA VAL A 232 12.33 -8.17 -8.52
C VAL A 232 13.23 -7.85 -9.72
N ASP A 233 12.89 -6.80 -10.47
CA ASP A 233 13.69 -6.38 -11.64
C ASP A 233 15.15 -6.11 -11.28
N LYS A 234 15.39 -5.55 -10.11
CA LYS A 234 16.76 -5.26 -9.66
C LYS A 234 17.55 -6.48 -9.27
N LYS A 235 16.90 -7.56 -8.88
CA LYS A 235 17.56 -8.77 -8.35
C LYS A 235 17.67 -9.88 -9.39
N TYR A 236 16.68 -10.00 -10.28
CA TYR A 236 16.52 -11.17 -11.14
C TYR A 236 16.51 -10.87 -12.64
N GLY A 237 16.86 -9.64 -13.02
CA GLY A 237 16.87 -9.21 -14.41
C GLY A 237 15.57 -8.56 -14.84
N THR A 238 15.64 -7.93 -16.00
CA THR A 238 14.51 -7.17 -16.56
C THR A 238 13.71 -8.05 -17.50
N GLY A 239 12.41 -8.10 -17.30
CA GLY A 239 11.49 -8.60 -18.31
C GLY A 239 11.45 -7.66 -19.52
N THR A 240 11.27 -8.20 -20.70
CA THR A 240 11.14 -7.42 -21.93
C THR A 240 9.74 -7.53 -22.50
N TRP A 241 9.21 -6.39 -22.98
CA TRP A 241 8.00 -6.37 -23.78
C TRP A 241 8.32 -6.88 -25.18
N LYS A 242 7.57 -7.85 -25.64
CA LYS A 242 7.54 -8.29 -27.03
C LYS A 242 6.11 -8.17 -27.57
N ASP A 243 5.96 -8.19 -28.87
CA ASP A 243 4.74 -7.83 -29.62
C ASP A 243 3.39 -8.33 -29.11
N ASN A 244 3.34 -9.25 -28.15
CA ASN A 244 2.10 -9.79 -27.60
C ASN A 244 2.16 -10.08 -26.09
N GLY A 245 3.00 -9.41 -25.33
CA GLY A 245 3.04 -9.58 -23.90
C GLY A 245 4.41 -9.40 -23.28
N PHE A 246 4.45 -9.51 -21.98
CA PHE A 246 5.65 -9.41 -21.18
C PHE A 246 6.25 -10.80 -20.99
N TYR A 247 7.52 -10.95 -21.28
CA TYR A 247 8.23 -12.21 -21.11
C TYR A 247 9.21 -12.12 -19.96
N PHE A 248 9.09 -13.01 -19.02
CA PHE A 248 10.15 -13.31 -18.07
C PHE A 248 11.34 -13.92 -18.79
N VAL A 249 12.50 -13.40 -18.50
CA VAL A 249 13.70 -13.79 -19.25
C VAL A 249 14.19 -15.16 -18.84
N ASP A 250 14.01 -15.60 -17.61
CA ASP A 250 14.48 -16.94 -17.21
C ASP A 250 14.03 -17.33 -15.80
N PRO A 251 13.33 -18.45 -15.63
CA PRO A 251 13.08 -19.03 -14.32
C PRO A 251 14.34 -19.49 -13.59
N GLN A 252 15.50 -19.59 -14.25
CA GLN A 252 16.77 -19.89 -13.60
C GLN A 252 17.23 -18.82 -12.62
N TYR A 253 16.68 -17.62 -12.70
CA TYR A 253 17.03 -16.50 -11.83
C TYR A 253 16.11 -16.31 -10.63
N ASP A 254 15.23 -17.26 -10.35
CA ASP A 254 14.45 -17.27 -9.12
C ASP A 254 14.87 -18.43 -8.18
N PRO A 255 16.09 -18.38 -7.61
CA PRO A 255 16.56 -19.41 -6.71
C PRO A 255 15.77 -19.46 -5.38
N ASP A 256 14.99 -18.43 -5.08
CA ASP A 256 14.27 -18.29 -3.80
C ASP A 256 12.75 -18.48 -3.94
N GLY A 257 12.25 -18.82 -5.13
CA GLY A 257 10.81 -19.00 -5.38
C GLY A 257 9.98 -17.74 -5.18
N ILE A 258 10.59 -16.54 -5.31
CA ILE A 258 9.91 -15.25 -5.07
C ILE A 258 8.93 -14.92 -6.19
N PHE A 259 9.11 -15.56 -7.34
CA PHE A 259 8.26 -15.40 -8.53
C PHE A 259 7.09 -16.37 -8.61
N ASP A 260 6.87 -17.16 -7.59
CA ASP A 260 5.71 -18.04 -7.57
C ASP A 260 4.43 -17.25 -7.83
N GLY A 261 4.01 -17.27 -9.07
CA GLY A 261 2.69 -16.89 -9.43
C GLY A 261 2.49 -15.73 -10.41
N TRP A 262 3.52 -15.18 -11.01
CA TRP A 262 3.36 -14.19 -12.09
C TRP A 262 3.66 -14.84 -13.45
N TYR A 263 2.70 -15.61 -13.96
CA TYR A 263 2.76 -16.13 -15.31
C TYR A 263 1.88 -15.30 -16.22
N PHE A 264 2.49 -14.69 -17.22
CA PHE A 264 1.78 -14.01 -18.27
C PHE A 264 1.49 -15.03 -19.38
N TYR A 265 0.26 -15.44 -19.46
CA TYR A 265 -0.15 -16.22 -20.61
C TYR A 265 -0.42 -15.30 -21.80
N ARG A 266 0.23 -15.62 -22.90
CA ARG A 266 -0.17 -15.17 -24.20
C ARG A 266 -1.57 -15.74 -24.45
N GLY A 267 -2.60 -14.91 -24.40
CA GLY A 267 -3.90 -15.32 -24.90
C GLY A 267 -3.79 -15.51 -26.41
N GLU A 268 -4.10 -16.70 -26.88
CA GLU A 268 -4.38 -16.94 -28.29
C GLU A 268 -5.64 -16.20 -28.73
#